data_abd9b047648e097138daf75776b1c3bc
#
_entry.id   abd9b047648e097138daf75776b1c3bc
#
_cell.length_a   1.000
_cell.length_b   1.000
_cell.length_c   1.000
_cell.angle_alpha   90.00
_cell.angle_beta   90.00
_cell.angle_gamma   90.00
#
_symmetry.space_group_name_H-M   'P 1'
#
loop_
_entity.id
_entity.type
_entity.pdbx_description
1 polymer ?
#
loop_
_entity_poly.entity_id
_entity_poly.type
_entity_poly.pdbx_seq_one_letter_code
_entity_poly.pdbx_strand_id
1 'polypeptide(L)'
;MSKRDITNGLFSRLFRFLHLILFKKNNSMKEITVQQLKDKLADNSEEFMLIDVREDFEYMVSNNGGEHIPLSSLQSRVHTLDQDVEYAIICRSGARSANACAFLAHEGFENVYNVKGGMKAWAAEIDPSITVA
;
A
#
# COMPACT_ATOMS: atom_id res chain seq x y z
N MET A 1 -16.49 -11.34 -22.28
CA MET A 1 -16.36 -10.75 -20.97
C MET A 1 -17.49 -11.18 -20.08
N SER A 2 -17.21 -11.52 -18.88
CA SER A 2 -18.18 -12.13 -18.00
C SER A 2 -19.19 -11.09 -17.49
N LYS A 3 -20.41 -11.55 -17.22
CA LYS A 3 -21.46 -10.75 -16.59
C LYS A 3 -21.04 -10.12 -15.24
N ARG A 4 -19.92 -10.55 -14.72
CA ARG A 4 -19.34 -10.10 -13.47
C ARG A 4 -19.00 -8.60 -13.46
N ASP A 5 -18.75 -8.00 -14.63
CA ASP A 5 -18.22 -6.65 -14.71
C ASP A 5 -19.26 -5.56 -14.55
N ILE A 6 -20.54 -5.81 -14.92
CA ILE A 6 -21.58 -4.79 -14.85
C ILE A 6 -22.31 -4.85 -13.51
N THR A 7 -22.82 -6.01 -13.15
CA THR A 7 -23.65 -6.16 -11.94
C THR A 7 -22.82 -6.18 -10.67
N ASN A 8 -21.70 -6.91 -10.68
CA ASN A 8 -20.84 -7.04 -9.51
C ASN A 8 -20.04 -5.76 -9.22
N GLY A 9 -19.71 -4.99 -10.26
CA GLY A 9 -18.99 -3.73 -10.11
C GLY A 9 -19.81 -2.70 -9.35
N LEU A 10 -21.08 -2.53 -9.71
CA LEU A 10 -21.99 -1.60 -9.05
C LEU A 10 -22.30 -2.04 -7.61
N PHE A 11 -22.59 -3.31 -7.41
CA PHE A 11 -22.85 -3.89 -6.10
C PHE A 11 -21.62 -3.77 -5.18
N SER A 12 -20.44 -4.03 -5.73
CA SER A 12 -19.18 -3.92 -5.02
C SER A 12 -18.91 -2.47 -4.56
N ARG A 13 -19.20 -1.48 -5.40
CA ARG A 13 -19.06 -0.06 -5.04
C ARG A 13 -20.00 0.32 -3.91
N LEU A 14 -21.27 -0.07 -4.00
CA LEU A 14 -22.25 0.21 -2.97
C LEU A 14 -21.87 -0.47 -1.65
N PHE A 15 -21.44 -1.71 -1.70
CA PHE A 15 -21.00 -2.47 -0.54
C PHE A 15 -19.80 -1.82 0.13
N ARG A 16 -18.80 -1.37 -0.64
CA ARG A 16 -17.64 -0.67 -0.11
C ARG A 16 -18.03 0.65 0.54
N PHE A 17 -18.93 1.40 -0.07
CA PHE A 17 -19.43 2.65 0.50
C PHE A 17 -20.12 2.42 1.85
N LEU A 18 -20.99 1.43 1.94
CA LEU A 18 -21.66 1.05 3.17
C LEU A 18 -20.66 0.57 4.22
N HIS A 19 -19.67 -0.22 3.81
CA HIS A 19 -18.62 -0.72 4.70
C HIS A 19 -17.81 0.44 5.28
N LEU A 20 -17.43 1.42 4.48
CA LEU A 20 -16.72 2.62 4.94
C LEU A 20 -17.53 3.40 5.97
N ILE A 21 -18.83 3.57 5.77
CA ILE A 21 -19.71 4.26 6.70
C ILE A 21 -19.79 3.50 8.03
N LEU A 22 -19.97 2.18 7.98
CA LEU A 22 -20.15 1.33 9.16
C LEU A 22 -18.86 1.21 9.99
N PHE A 23 -17.70 1.15 9.32
CA PHE A 23 -16.40 0.92 9.96
C PHE A 23 -15.56 2.18 10.12
N LYS A 24 -16.07 3.34 9.75
CA LYS A 24 -15.36 4.62 9.87
C LYS A 24 -14.87 4.92 11.29
N LYS A 25 -15.52 4.39 12.32
CA LYS A 25 -15.15 4.61 13.72
C LYS A 25 -14.04 3.68 14.21
N ASN A 26 -13.73 2.60 13.49
CA ASN A 26 -12.71 1.61 13.84
C ASN A 26 -11.44 1.76 13.03
N ASN A 27 -11.16 2.98 12.61
CA ASN A 27 -10.09 3.29 11.67
C ASN A 27 -8.74 3.39 12.37
N SER A 28 -8.32 2.30 13.04
CA SER A 28 -6.91 2.15 13.38
C SER A 28 -6.16 1.79 12.10
N MET A 29 -5.04 2.48 11.86
CA MET A 29 -4.18 2.17 10.72
C MET A 29 -3.68 0.73 10.82
N LYS A 30 -3.84 -0.03 9.75
CA LYS A 30 -3.27 -1.38 9.66
C LYS A 30 -1.78 -1.27 9.40
N GLU A 31 -1.02 -2.09 10.08
CA GLU A 31 0.44 -2.15 9.92
C GLU A 31 0.88 -3.56 9.54
N ILE A 32 2.01 -3.64 8.82
CA ILE A 32 2.69 -4.88 8.50
C ILE A 32 4.15 -4.73 8.89
N THR A 33 4.73 -5.75 9.51
CA THR A 33 6.17 -5.76 9.82
C THR A 33 6.98 -6.05 8.56
N VAL A 34 8.28 -5.73 8.59
CA VAL A 34 9.16 -6.05 7.45
C VAL A 34 9.30 -7.56 7.26
N GLN A 35 9.23 -8.37 8.32
CA GLN A 35 9.24 -9.82 8.21
C GLN A 35 7.98 -10.34 7.51
N GLN A 36 6.82 -9.83 7.91
CA GLN A 36 5.56 -10.16 7.25
C GLN A 36 5.55 -9.71 5.79
N LEU A 37 6.10 -8.52 5.52
CA LEU A 37 6.23 -8.02 4.15
C LEU A 37 7.11 -8.95 3.30
N LYS A 38 8.25 -9.38 3.84
CA LYS A 38 9.14 -10.31 3.16
C LYS A 38 8.40 -11.58 2.77
N ASP A 39 7.61 -12.15 3.69
CA ASP A 39 6.83 -13.36 3.43
C ASP A 39 5.78 -13.13 2.35
N LYS A 40 5.08 -12.01 2.39
CA LYS A 40 4.09 -11.63 1.37
C LYS A 40 4.72 -11.49 -0.01
N LEU A 41 5.87 -10.84 -0.09
CA LEU A 41 6.59 -10.68 -1.37
C LEU A 41 7.08 -12.01 -1.91
N ALA A 42 7.47 -12.95 -1.05
CA ALA A 42 7.93 -14.27 -1.45
C ALA A 42 6.83 -15.11 -2.11
N ASP A 43 5.57 -14.89 -1.74
CA ASP A 43 4.42 -15.58 -2.35
C ASP A 43 4.19 -15.17 -3.80
N ASN A 44 4.73 -14.03 -4.21
CA ASN A 44 4.64 -13.50 -5.59
C ASN A 44 3.20 -13.50 -6.14
N SER A 45 2.23 -13.17 -5.30
CA SER A 45 0.82 -13.12 -5.67
C SER A 45 0.49 -11.83 -6.43
N GLU A 46 -0.33 -11.95 -7.48
CA GLU A 46 -0.86 -10.79 -8.19
C GLU A 46 -1.89 -10.00 -7.37
N GLU A 47 -2.32 -10.54 -6.24
CA GLU A 47 -3.28 -9.90 -5.36
C GLU A 47 -2.62 -9.07 -4.26
N PHE A 48 -1.29 -8.94 -4.29
CA PHE A 48 -0.52 -8.15 -3.34
C PHE A 48 0.50 -7.28 -4.07
N MET A 49 0.61 -6.01 -3.66
CA MET A 49 1.57 -5.07 -4.25
C MET A 49 2.21 -4.20 -3.16
N LEU A 50 3.52 -4.04 -3.25
CA LEU A 50 4.26 -3.07 -2.45
C LEU A 50 4.38 -1.76 -3.24
N ILE A 51 3.99 -0.64 -2.61
CA ILE A 51 4.13 0.70 -3.17
C ILE A 51 5.12 1.50 -2.33
N ASP A 52 6.15 2.03 -2.97
CA ASP A 52 7.14 2.92 -2.36
C ASP A 52 6.77 4.36 -2.67
N VAL A 53 6.47 5.15 -1.61
CA VAL A 53 6.01 6.54 -1.77
C VAL A 53 7.12 7.56 -1.52
N ARG A 54 8.39 7.11 -1.51
CA ARG A 54 9.53 8.00 -1.33
C ARG A 54 9.78 8.86 -2.57
N GLU A 55 10.65 9.85 -2.43
CA GLU A 55 11.08 10.69 -3.54
C GLU A 55 11.96 9.91 -4.53
N ASP A 56 12.07 10.42 -5.76
CA ASP A 56 12.84 9.77 -6.82
C ASP A 56 14.28 9.50 -6.41
N PHE A 57 14.95 10.48 -5.78
CA PHE A 57 16.35 10.31 -5.39
C PHE A 57 16.53 9.22 -4.33
N GLU A 58 15.58 9.08 -3.41
CA GLU A 58 15.62 8.03 -2.39
C GLU A 58 15.50 6.65 -3.01
N TYR A 59 14.55 6.50 -3.91
CA TYR A 59 14.30 5.24 -4.63
C TYR A 59 15.49 4.85 -5.50
N MET A 60 16.12 5.82 -6.16
CA MET A 60 17.29 5.59 -7.02
C MET A 60 18.52 5.17 -6.23
N VAL A 61 18.70 5.66 -5.01
CA VAL A 61 19.82 5.24 -4.15
C VAL A 61 19.70 3.76 -3.79
N SER A 62 18.51 3.35 -3.34
CA SER A 62 18.22 1.95 -3.07
C SER A 62 16.71 1.76 -2.93
N ASN A 63 16.23 0.56 -3.24
CA ASN A 63 14.84 0.17 -3.04
C ASN A 63 14.75 -1.34 -2.84
N ASN A 64 13.59 -1.81 -2.44
CA ASN A 64 13.33 -3.23 -2.28
C ASN A 64 12.35 -3.78 -3.31
N GLY A 65 12.28 -3.14 -4.48
CA GLY A 65 11.51 -3.62 -5.63
C GLY A 65 10.04 -3.23 -5.66
N GLY A 66 9.57 -2.39 -4.73
CA GLY A 66 8.20 -1.90 -4.76
C GLY A 66 7.92 -1.02 -5.96
N GLU A 67 6.66 -0.95 -6.36
CA GLU A 67 6.20 -0.01 -7.37
C GLU A 67 6.41 1.41 -6.84
N HIS A 68 7.13 2.24 -7.61
CA HIS A 68 7.45 3.58 -7.17
C HIS A 68 6.34 4.56 -7.55
N ILE A 69 5.62 5.04 -6.56
CA ILE A 69 4.62 6.10 -6.71
C ILE A 69 4.89 7.14 -5.62
N PRO A 70 5.67 8.19 -5.91
CA PRO A 70 5.94 9.23 -4.91
C PRO A 70 4.65 9.77 -4.29
N LEU A 71 4.70 10.13 -3.00
CA LEU A 71 3.53 10.60 -2.27
C LEU A 71 2.81 11.74 -3.02
N SER A 72 3.57 12.66 -3.61
CA SER A 72 3.03 13.78 -4.39
C SER A 72 2.28 13.35 -5.66
N SER A 73 2.55 12.15 -6.17
CA SER A 73 1.91 11.61 -7.38
C SER A 73 0.72 10.70 -7.05
N LEU A 74 0.55 10.32 -5.80
CA LEU A 74 -0.43 9.29 -5.43
C LEU A 74 -1.86 9.71 -5.77
N GLN A 75 -2.21 10.96 -5.51
CA GLN A 75 -3.55 11.48 -5.78
C GLN A 75 -3.92 11.36 -7.27
N SER A 76 -2.99 11.68 -8.16
CA SER A 76 -3.24 11.59 -9.61
C SER A 76 -3.22 10.15 -10.12
N ARG A 77 -2.63 9.22 -9.37
CA ARG A 77 -2.44 7.82 -9.75
C ARG A 77 -3.43 6.86 -9.10
N VAL A 78 -4.20 7.32 -8.10
CA VAL A 78 -5.07 6.45 -7.31
C VAL A 78 -6.09 5.69 -8.16
N HIS A 79 -6.59 6.30 -9.22
CA HIS A 79 -7.56 5.68 -10.12
C HIS A 79 -7.00 4.51 -10.93
N THR A 80 -5.68 4.38 -11.01
CA THR A 80 -5.02 3.26 -11.69
C THR A 80 -4.85 2.03 -10.79
N LEU A 81 -5.11 2.18 -9.50
CA LEU A 81 -4.94 1.10 -8.52
C LEU A 81 -6.23 0.29 -8.38
N ASP A 82 -6.09 -1.02 -8.35
CA ASP A 82 -7.20 -1.95 -8.17
C ASP A 82 -7.55 -2.05 -6.68
N GLN A 83 -8.80 -1.77 -6.31
CA GLN A 83 -9.25 -1.84 -4.92
C GLN A 83 -9.35 -3.27 -4.37
N ASP A 84 -9.30 -4.27 -5.22
CA ASP A 84 -9.36 -5.67 -4.81
C ASP A 84 -7.96 -6.24 -4.50
N VAL A 85 -6.90 -5.48 -4.76
CA VAL A 85 -5.53 -5.85 -4.43
C VAL A 85 -5.19 -5.39 -3.01
N GLU A 86 -4.40 -6.17 -2.31
CA GLU A 86 -3.85 -5.82 -1.01
C GLU A 86 -2.55 -5.03 -1.21
N TYR A 87 -2.43 -3.89 -0.54
CA TYR A 87 -1.28 -3.02 -0.68
C TYR A 87 -0.51 -2.85 0.62
N ALA A 88 0.81 -2.93 0.55
CA ALA A 88 1.70 -2.44 1.59
C ALA A 88 2.37 -1.16 1.09
N ILE A 89 2.40 -0.14 1.92
CA ILE A 89 2.96 1.17 1.57
C ILE A 89 4.20 1.41 2.40
N ILE A 90 5.31 1.72 1.74
CA ILE A 90 6.59 1.91 2.40
C ILE A 90 7.16 3.30 2.10
N CYS A 91 7.78 3.90 3.11
CA CYS A 91 8.63 5.07 2.96
C CYS A 91 9.93 4.86 3.74
N ARG A 92 10.63 5.93 4.11
CA ARG A 92 11.91 5.79 4.83
C ARG A 92 11.71 5.19 6.23
N SER A 93 10.77 5.71 7.01
CA SER A 93 10.59 5.31 8.42
C SER A 93 9.13 5.14 8.85
N GLY A 94 8.17 5.35 7.97
CA GLY A 94 6.75 5.07 8.22
C GLY A 94 5.81 6.27 8.26
N ALA A 95 6.32 7.51 8.28
CA ALA A 95 5.48 8.71 8.43
C ALA A 95 4.75 9.09 7.13
N ARG A 96 5.47 9.17 6.01
CA ARG A 96 4.87 9.50 4.71
C ARG A 96 3.94 8.38 4.24
N SER A 97 4.33 7.13 4.47
CA SER A 97 3.50 5.97 4.13
C SER A 97 2.24 5.92 4.98
N ALA A 98 2.28 6.38 6.23
CA ALA A 98 1.08 6.53 7.06
C ALA A 98 0.09 7.52 6.42
N ASN A 99 0.59 8.66 5.93
CA ASN A 99 -0.25 9.63 5.22
C ASN A 99 -0.84 9.03 3.93
N ALA A 100 -0.05 8.27 3.19
CA ALA A 100 -0.52 7.57 1.98
C ALA A 100 -1.62 6.56 2.32
N CYS A 101 -1.45 5.78 3.39
CA CYS A 101 -2.47 4.82 3.83
C CYS A 101 -3.78 5.53 4.21
N ALA A 102 -3.70 6.64 4.92
CA ALA A 102 -4.87 7.42 5.29
C ALA A 102 -5.61 7.95 4.04
N PHE A 103 -4.86 8.45 3.07
CA PHE A 103 -5.42 8.91 1.81
C PHE A 103 -6.12 7.77 1.06
N LEU A 104 -5.46 6.62 0.92
CA LEU A 104 -6.03 5.46 0.22
C LEU A 104 -7.28 4.93 0.93
N ALA A 105 -7.26 4.89 2.26
CA ALA A 105 -8.44 4.49 3.03
C ALA A 105 -9.62 5.44 2.78
N HIS A 106 -9.36 6.74 2.71
CA HIS A 106 -10.38 7.74 2.38
C HIS A 106 -10.93 7.53 0.96
N GLU A 107 -10.10 7.04 0.03
CA GLU A 107 -10.50 6.75 -1.34
C GLU A 107 -11.19 5.38 -1.49
N GLY A 108 -11.43 4.66 -0.41
CA GLY A 108 -12.17 3.40 -0.42
C GLY A 108 -11.32 2.13 -0.43
N PHE A 109 -10.02 2.25 -0.28
CA PHE A 109 -9.14 1.08 -0.21
C PHE A 109 -9.16 0.48 1.19
N GLU A 110 -9.60 -0.76 1.31
CA GLU A 110 -9.76 -1.45 2.60
C GLU A 110 -8.53 -2.28 3.01
N ASN A 111 -7.77 -2.74 2.03
CA ASN A 111 -6.65 -3.66 2.24
C ASN A 111 -5.33 -2.94 2.05
N VAL A 112 -5.05 -1.97 2.92
CA VAL A 112 -3.85 -1.14 2.85
C VAL A 112 -3.13 -1.18 4.20
N TYR A 113 -1.83 -1.45 4.16
CA TYR A 113 -0.99 -1.61 5.34
C TYR A 113 0.20 -0.65 5.28
N ASN A 114 0.48 0.02 6.38
CA ASN A 114 1.72 0.78 6.53
C ASN A 114 2.86 -0.18 6.93
N VAL A 115 3.97 -0.15 6.22
CA VAL A 115 5.15 -0.95 6.58
C VAL A 115 5.83 -0.31 7.79
N LYS A 116 5.74 -0.98 8.93
CA LYS A 116 6.28 -0.49 10.18
C LYS A 116 7.80 -0.32 10.12
N GLY A 117 8.26 0.89 10.39
CA GLY A 117 9.68 1.22 10.36
C GLY A 117 10.28 1.46 8.98
N GLY A 118 9.52 1.22 7.92
CA GLY A 118 9.89 1.55 6.55
C GLY A 118 11.17 0.91 6.05
N MET A 119 11.83 1.58 5.10
CA MET A 119 13.09 1.11 4.52
C MET A 119 14.21 0.98 5.57
N LYS A 120 14.18 1.79 6.61
CA LYS A 120 15.16 1.68 7.72
C LYS A 120 15.06 0.32 8.41
N ALA A 121 13.83 -0.12 8.72
CA ALA A 121 13.61 -1.43 9.31
C ALA A 121 13.94 -2.55 8.32
N TRP A 122 13.58 -2.39 7.05
CA TRP A 122 13.92 -3.35 6.01
C TRP A 122 15.43 -3.55 5.92
N ALA A 123 16.21 -2.47 5.85
CA ALA A 123 17.67 -2.53 5.79
C ALA A 123 18.26 -3.17 7.04
N ALA A 124 17.73 -2.86 8.22
CA ALA A 124 18.26 -3.38 9.48
C ALA A 124 17.97 -4.88 9.67
N GLU A 125 16.78 -5.34 9.27
CA GLU A 125 16.30 -6.67 9.65
C GLU A 125 16.26 -7.65 8.48
N ILE A 126 16.14 -7.18 7.25
CA ILE A 126 15.96 -8.04 6.07
C ILE A 126 17.17 -8.01 5.16
N ASP A 127 17.63 -6.82 4.76
CA ASP A 127 18.71 -6.67 3.79
C ASP A 127 19.72 -5.61 4.23
N PRO A 128 20.74 -6.00 5.03
CA PRO A 128 21.75 -5.07 5.52
C PRO A 128 22.63 -4.45 4.43
N SER A 129 22.58 -4.95 3.20
CA SER A 129 23.34 -4.37 2.08
C SER A 129 22.73 -3.08 1.54
N ILE A 130 21.49 -2.77 1.90
CA ILE A 130 20.81 -1.57 1.44
C ILE A 130 21.26 -0.35 2.24
N THR A 131 21.67 0.72 1.52
CA THR A 131 21.92 2.03 2.10
C THR A 131 20.67 2.88 1.92
N VAL A 132 20.08 3.33 3.02
CA VAL A 132 18.85 4.15 2.97
C VAL A 132 19.23 5.62 2.92
N ALA A 133 18.79 6.30 1.88
CA ALA A 133 19.00 7.74 1.73
C ALA A 133 18.21 8.56 2.74
#